data_18ebf04c2e52e3bf4cf3b5cc8df27a5f
#
_entry.id   18ebf04c2e52e3bf4cf3b5cc8df27a5f
#
_cell.length_a   1.000
_cell.length_b   1.000
_cell.length_c   1.000
_cell.angle_alpha   90.00
_cell.angle_beta   90.00
_cell.angle_gamma   90.00
#
_symmetry.space_group_name_H-M   'P 1'
#
loop_
_entity.id
_entity.type
_entity.pdbx_description
1 polymer ?
#
loop_
_entity_poly.entity_id
_entity_poly.type
_entity_poly.pdbx_seq_one_letter_code
_entity_poly.pdbx_strand_id
1 'polypeptide(L)'
;MKKITYICIALSVVLSSCNKKETLDPQSVIHDDTDPRTALDTYIQNEYINPYNIEVNYKYVDINYELGRYLYPPTESKVQPFLEMIKYVWLGAYQQVAGTTFVSQVAPRQISLIGGRNLDPQRNPETYLFEETLGQADNGAKITIARVDY
;
A
#
# COMPACT_ATOMS: atom_id res chain seq x y z
N MET A 1 -34.68 48.47 28.08
CA MET A 1 -34.81 48.19 26.65
C MET A 1 -33.55 48.52 25.87
N LYS A 2 -32.88 49.65 26.05
CA LYS A 2 -31.66 50.01 25.29
C LYS A 2 -30.49 49.04 25.42
N LYS A 3 -30.27 48.40 26.60
CA LYS A 3 -29.19 47.44 26.81
C LYS A 3 -29.36 46.11 26.03
N ILE A 4 -30.57 45.63 25.84
CA ILE A 4 -30.89 44.41 25.09
C ILE A 4 -30.65 44.64 23.61
N THR A 5 -30.94 45.83 23.08
CA THR A 5 -30.73 46.17 21.67
C THR A 5 -29.23 46.14 21.31
N TYR A 6 -28.34 46.61 22.21
CA TYR A 6 -26.88 46.55 21.96
C TYR A 6 -26.34 45.15 22.00
N ILE A 7 -26.88 44.24 22.83
CA ILE A 7 -26.49 42.83 22.90
C ILE A 7 -26.89 42.10 21.60
N CYS A 8 -28.09 42.35 21.08
CA CYS A 8 -28.52 41.75 19.82
C CYS A 8 -27.70 42.24 18.62
N ILE A 9 -27.30 43.50 18.58
CA ILE A 9 -26.44 44.05 17.51
C ILE A 9 -25.04 43.48 17.61
N ALA A 10 -24.46 43.30 18.79
CA ALA A 10 -23.15 42.67 18.97
C ALA A 10 -23.15 41.20 18.57
N LEU A 11 -24.23 40.47 18.85
CA LEU A 11 -24.35 39.04 18.51
C LEU A 11 -24.50 38.80 16.99
N SER A 12 -25.16 39.72 16.27
CA SER A 12 -25.33 39.62 14.81
C SER A 12 -24.02 39.87 14.03
N VAL A 13 -23.09 40.64 14.58
CA VAL A 13 -21.77 40.91 13.97
C VAL A 13 -20.85 39.69 14.08
N VAL A 14 -20.98 38.88 15.13
CA VAL A 14 -20.15 37.67 15.33
C VAL A 14 -20.57 36.53 14.37
N LEU A 15 -21.83 36.49 13.95
CA LEU A 15 -22.34 35.43 13.05
C LEU A 15 -22.00 35.63 11.57
N SER A 16 -21.49 36.81 11.17
CA SER A 16 -21.12 37.09 9.79
C SER A 16 -19.64 36.77 9.43
N SER A 17 -18.87 36.23 10.39
CA SER A 17 -17.42 36.03 10.21
C SER A 17 -16.98 34.73 9.50
N CYS A 18 -17.91 33.88 9.06
CA CYS A 18 -17.56 32.62 8.41
C CYS A 18 -18.09 32.52 6.98
N ASN A 19 -17.61 33.36 6.08
CA ASN A 19 -17.90 33.21 4.66
C ASN A 19 -16.65 33.45 3.78
N LYS A 20 -15.51 32.80 4.13
CA LYS A 20 -14.46 32.62 3.16
C LYS A 20 -14.88 31.47 2.25
N LYS A 21 -15.48 31.79 1.12
CA LYS A 21 -15.50 30.89 -0.02
C LYS A 21 -14.05 30.81 -0.50
N GLU A 22 -13.31 29.83 -0.04
CA GLU A 22 -12.07 29.44 -0.72
C GLU A 22 -12.47 28.97 -2.11
N THR A 23 -12.17 29.78 -3.10
CA THR A 23 -12.19 29.33 -4.49
C THR A 23 -11.02 28.34 -4.62
N LEU A 24 -11.34 27.05 -4.63
CA LEU A 24 -10.36 26.03 -4.94
C LEU A 24 -9.76 26.35 -6.32
N ASP A 25 -8.44 26.32 -6.41
CA ASP A 25 -7.74 26.45 -7.67
C ASP A 25 -8.28 25.36 -8.61
N PRO A 26 -8.80 25.71 -9.80
CA PRO A 26 -9.27 24.70 -10.76
C PRO A 26 -8.15 23.80 -11.27
N GLN A 27 -6.88 24.18 -11.07
CA GLN A 27 -5.74 23.29 -11.32
C GLN A 27 -5.37 22.55 -10.05
N SER A 28 -5.58 21.24 -10.06
CA SER A 28 -5.11 20.36 -8.98
C SER A 28 -3.59 20.50 -8.83
N VAL A 29 -3.12 20.76 -7.59
CA VAL A 29 -1.69 20.74 -7.26
C VAL A 29 -1.15 19.30 -7.22
N ILE A 30 -2.04 18.32 -7.23
CA ILE A 30 -1.69 16.91 -7.35
C ILE A 30 -1.52 16.65 -8.84
N HIS A 31 -0.28 16.61 -9.27
CA HIS A 31 0.05 16.05 -10.57
C HIS A 31 -0.13 14.54 -10.47
N ASP A 32 -1.01 13.97 -11.29
CA ASP A 32 -0.99 12.53 -11.50
C ASP A 32 0.44 12.15 -11.87
N ASP A 33 1.00 11.20 -11.11
CA ASP A 33 2.29 10.62 -11.44
C ASP A 33 2.13 9.94 -12.81
N THR A 34 2.41 10.70 -13.85
CA THR A 34 2.36 10.24 -15.25
C THR A 34 3.63 9.50 -15.63
N ASP A 35 4.26 8.79 -14.67
CA ASP A 35 5.30 7.86 -15.02
C ASP A 35 4.73 6.85 -16.02
N PRO A 36 5.31 6.72 -17.18
CA PRO A 36 4.80 5.79 -18.19
C PRO A 36 4.80 4.40 -17.58
N ARG A 37 3.63 3.75 -17.62
CA ARG A 37 3.50 2.38 -17.11
C ARG A 37 4.51 1.48 -17.82
N THR A 38 5.29 0.75 -17.03
CA THR A 38 6.22 -0.24 -17.55
C THR A 38 5.48 -1.48 -18.05
N ALA A 39 6.17 -2.34 -18.79
CA ALA A 39 5.61 -3.64 -19.17
C ALA A 39 5.23 -4.48 -17.93
N LEU A 40 6.02 -4.34 -16.85
CA LEU A 40 5.74 -5.00 -15.57
C LEU A 40 4.47 -4.44 -14.91
N ASP A 41 4.27 -3.12 -14.90
CA ASP A 41 3.04 -2.52 -14.37
C ASP A 41 1.81 -3.00 -15.14
N THR A 42 1.93 -3.16 -16.46
CA THR A 42 0.86 -3.71 -17.31
C THR A 42 0.60 -5.18 -16.98
N TYR A 43 1.64 -5.97 -16.76
CA TYR A 43 1.53 -7.36 -16.32
C TYR A 43 0.80 -7.45 -14.96
N ILE A 44 1.21 -6.66 -13.98
CA ILE A 44 0.58 -6.62 -12.65
C ILE A 44 -0.89 -6.23 -12.76
N GLN A 45 -1.21 -5.22 -13.57
CA GLN A 45 -2.59 -4.81 -13.80
C GLN A 45 -3.46 -5.94 -14.32
N ASN A 46 -2.98 -6.68 -15.32
CA ASN A 46 -3.76 -7.72 -15.98
C ASN A 46 -3.84 -9.02 -15.18
N GLU A 47 -2.78 -9.38 -14.47
CA GLU A 47 -2.64 -10.70 -13.85
C GLU A 47 -2.97 -10.71 -12.35
N TYR A 48 -2.98 -9.53 -11.69
CA TYR A 48 -3.18 -9.41 -10.25
C TYR A 48 -4.32 -8.45 -9.90
N ILE A 49 -4.31 -7.21 -10.42
CA ILE A 49 -5.30 -6.21 -10.05
C ILE A 49 -6.66 -6.56 -10.64
N ASN A 50 -6.75 -6.74 -11.96
CA ASN A 50 -8.02 -6.99 -12.62
C ASN A 50 -8.72 -8.28 -12.15
N PRO A 51 -8.04 -9.46 -12.07
CA PRO A 51 -8.72 -10.69 -11.70
C PRO A 51 -8.93 -10.88 -10.20
N TYR A 52 -8.04 -10.36 -9.35
CA TYR A 52 -8.03 -10.67 -7.92
C TYR A 52 -8.17 -9.44 -7.01
N ASN A 53 -8.07 -8.22 -7.57
CA ASN A 53 -8.01 -6.97 -6.81
C ASN A 53 -6.85 -6.98 -5.79
N ILE A 54 -5.70 -7.48 -6.22
CA ILE A 54 -4.45 -7.52 -5.45
C ILE A 54 -3.50 -6.46 -6.02
N GLU A 55 -3.12 -5.49 -5.20
CA GLU A 55 -2.06 -4.53 -5.49
C GLU A 55 -0.70 -5.17 -5.24
N VAL A 56 0.24 -5.00 -6.16
CA VAL A 56 1.62 -5.49 -6.00
C VAL A 56 2.58 -4.31 -5.90
N ASN A 57 3.21 -4.17 -4.75
CA ASN A 57 4.21 -3.15 -4.48
C ASN A 57 5.61 -3.75 -4.61
N TYR A 58 6.27 -3.45 -5.71
CA TYR A 58 7.66 -3.83 -6.00
C TYR A 58 8.62 -2.64 -5.96
N LYS A 59 8.09 -1.41 -6.00
CA LYS A 59 8.84 -0.17 -5.77
C LYS A 59 8.85 0.12 -4.26
N TYR A 60 9.99 0.58 -3.75
CA TYR A 60 10.08 0.87 -2.32
C TYR A 60 9.24 2.10 -1.95
N VAL A 61 8.38 1.95 -0.96
CA VAL A 61 7.61 3.05 -0.36
C VAL A 61 7.77 2.92 1.15
N ASP A 62 8.48 3.84 1.78
CA ASP A 62 8.87 3.79 3.21
C ASP A 62 7.70 3.49 4.16
N ILE A 63 6.54 4.06 3.90
CA ILE A 63 5.35 3.90 4.75
C ILE A 63 4.81 2.46 4.79
N ASN A 64 5.17 1.64 3.80
CA ASN A 64 4.68 0.27 3.68
C ASN A 64 5.53 -0.75 4.43
N TYR A 65 6.66 -0.32 5.01
CA TYR A 65 7.63 -1.22 5.64
C TYR A 65 7.93 -0.80 7.07
N GLU A 66 8.40 -1.76 7.87
CA GLU A 66 8.79 -1.50 9.25
C GLU A 66 10.00 -0.57 9.32
N LEU A 67 9.89 0.48 10.11
CA LEU A 67 11.00 1.40 10.39
C LEU A 67 12.12 0.66 11.15
N GLY A 68 13.37 0.97 10.78
CA GLY A 68 14.55 0.39 11.43
C GLY A 68 15.13 -0.85 10.74
N ARG A 69 14.53 -1.33 9.66
CA ARG A 69 15.08 -2.40 8.82
C ARG A 69 15.71 -1.82 7.56
N TYR A 70 16.83 -2.40 7.11
CA TYR A 70 17.48 -2.04 5.85
C TYR A 70 16.88 -2.87 4.71
N LEU A 71 15.80 -2.36 4.14
CA LEU A 71 15.09 -3.02 3.06
C LEU A 71 15.36 -2.28 1.74
N TYR A 72 15.37 -3.02 0.64
CA TYR A 72 15.50 -2.45 -0.69
C TYR A 72 14.52 -3.13 -1.66
N PRO A 73 14.09 -2.41 -2.72
CA PRO A 73 13.17 -2.99 -3.69
C PRO A 73 13.83 -4.12 -4.47
N PRO A 74 13.06 -5.10 -4.97
CA PRO A 74 13.58 -6.13 -5.84
C PRO A 74 14.05 -5.57 -7.18
N THR A 75 14.99 -6.27 -7.81
CA THR A 75 15.39 -6.02 -9.18
C THR A 75 14.20 -6.25 -10.10
N GLU A 76 13.83 -5.28 -10.94
CA GLU A 76 12.62 -5.32 -11.76
C GLU A 76 12.51 -6.58 -12.60
N SER A 77 13.63 -7.05 -13.19
CA SER A 77 13.68 -8.28 -14.00
C SER A 77 13.38 -9.56 -13.23
N LYS A 78 13.45 -9.54 -11.90
CA LYS A 78 13.15 -10.69 -11.03
C LYS A 78 11.69 -10.71 -10.58
N VAL A 79 11.00 -9.56 -10.63
CA VAL A 79 9.63 -9.42 -10.11
C VAL A 79 8.64 -10.27 -10.88
N GLN A 80 8.63 -10.18 -12.21
CA GLN A 80 7.64 -10.92 -13.00
C GLN A 80 7.78 -12.45 -12.84
N PRO A 81 8.97 -13.07 -12.98
CA PRO A 81 9.13 -14.52 -12.75
C PRO A 81 8.71 -14.96 -11.35
N PHE A 82 9.00 -14.12 -10.34
CA PHE A 82 8.60 -14.39 -8.97
C PHE A 82 7.07 -14.33 -8.80
N LEU A 83 6.41 -13.36 -9.40
CA LEU A 83 4.97 -13.26 -9.41
C LEU A 83 4.30 -14.42 -10.16
N GLU A 84 4.86 -14.86 -11.28
CA GLU A 84 4.39 -16.05 -12.01
C GLU A 84 4.42 -17.29 -11.11
N MET A 85 5.50 -17.47 -10.35
CA MET A 85 5.60 -18.55 -9.36
C MET A 85 4.51 -18.45 -8.28
N ILE A 86 4.32 -17.26 -7.68
CA ILE A 86 3.25 -17.02 -6.68
C ILE A 86 1.89 -17.35 -7.27
N LYS A 87 1.62 -16.89 -8.48
CA LYS A 87 0.35 -17.15 -9.15
C LYS A 87 0.14 -18.65 -9.34
N TYR A 88 1.17 -19.38 -9.76
CA TYR A 88 1.09 -20.82 -10.01
C TYR A 88 0.89 -21.62 -8.71
N VAL A 89 1.74 -21.40 -7.69
CA VAL A 89 1.74 -22.26 -6.49
C VAL A 89 0.67 -21.88 -5.48
N TRP A 90 0.20 -20.66 -5.50
CA TRP A 90 -0.76 -20.16 -4.51
C TRP A 90 -2.11 -19.79 -5.11
N LEU A 91 -2.22 -18.70 -5.86
CA LEU A 91 -3.50 -18.21 -6.36
C LEU A 91 -4.17 -19.21 -7.30
N GLY A 92 -3.41 -19.83 -8.21
CA GLY A 92 -3.90 -20.82 -9.17
C GLY A 92 -4.39 -22.09 -8.51
N ALA A 93 -3.72 -22.56 -7.45
CA ALA A 93 -4.17 -23.73 -6.70
C ALA A 93 -5.54 -23.50 -6.04
N TYR A 94 -5.73 -22.36 -5.39
CA TYR A 94 -7.04 -22.00 -4.82
C TYR A 94 -8.10 -21.74 -5.89
N GLN A 95 -7.73 -21.12 -7.00
CA GLN A 95 -8.65 -20.88 -8.11
C GLN A 95 -9.18 -22.19 -8.72
N GLN A 96 -8.35 -23.22 -8.85
CA GLN A 96 -8.77 -24.52 -9.36
C GLN A 96 -9.78 -25.22 -8.45
N VAL A 97 -9.64 -25.05 -7.13
CA VAL A 97 -10.50 -25.71 -6.14
C VAL A 97 -11.76 -24.92 -5.83
N ALA A 98 -11.64 -23.61 -5.68
CA ALA A 98 -12.69 -22.76 -5.15
C ALA A 98 -13.21 -21.69 -6.14
N GLY A 99 -12.56 -21.55 -7.29
CA GLY A 99 -12.91 -20.58 -8.32
C GLY A 99 -12.32 -19.18 -8.11
N THR A 100 -12.31 -18.38 -9.17
CA THR A 100 -11.71 -17.03 -9.17
C THR A 100 -12.42 -16.08 -8.21
N THR A 101 -13.74 -16.16 -8.11
CA THR A 101 -14.55 -15.34 -7.21
C THR A 101 -14.14 -15.52 -5.74
N PHE A 102 -13.90 -16.77 -5.33
CA PHE A 102 -13.42 -17.03 -3.99
C PHE A 102 -12.06 -16.35 -3.74
N VAL A 103 -11.10 -16.54 -4.65
CA VAL A 103 -9.76 -15.95 -4.52
C VAL A 103 -9.85 -14.42 -4.44
N SER A 104 -10.64 -13.77 -5.30
CA SER A 104 -10.80 -12.32 -5.29
C SER A 104 -11.44 -11.75 -4.01
N GLN A 105 -12.18 -12.57 -3.27
CA GLN A 105 -12.83 -12.18 -2.02
C GLN A 105 -11.92 -12.37 -0.79
N VAL A 106 -11.11 -13.44 -0.77
CA VAL A 106 -10.35 -13.86 0.41
C VAL A 106 -8.85 -13.57 0.32
N ALA A 107 -8.30 -13.35 -0.89
CA ALA A 107 -6.89 -13.01 -1.05
C ALA A 107 -6.56 -11.66 -0.38
N PRO A 108 -5.33 -11.48 0.10
CA PRO A 108 -4.88 -10.18 0.62
C PRO A 108 -5.00 -9.13 -0.46
N ARG A 109 -5.24 -7.89 -0.05
CA ARG A 109 -5.37 -6.77 -0.99
C ARG A 109 -4.04 -6.24 -1.49
N GLN A 110 -2.95 -6.60 -0.80
CA GLN A 110 -1.63 -6.08 -1.11
C GLN A 110 -0.57 -7.18 -0.97
N ILE A 111 0.33 -7.23 -1.94
CA ILE A 111 1.58 -8.00 -1.87
C ILE A 111 2.72 -7.01 -1.99
N SER A 112 3.57 -6.94 -0.96
CA SER A 112 4.76 -6.09 -0.94
C SER A 112 6.00 -6.95 -1.10
N LEU A 113 6.86 -6.60 -2.04
CA LEU A 113 8.06 -7.36 -2.40
C LEU A 113 9.32 -6.66 -1.92
N ILE A 114 10.22 -7.41 -1.30
CA ILE A 114 11.54 -6.97 -0.84
C ILE A 114 12.60 -7.76 -1.59
N GLY A 115 13.57 -7.09 -2.19
CA GLY A 115 14.62 -7.73 -2.98
C GLY A 115 15.57 -8.57 -2.12
N GLY A 116 15.98 -8.01 -0.99
CA GLY A 116 16.95 -8.59 -0.09
C GLY A 116 16.39 -9.37 1.07
N ARG A 117 17.27 -9.56 2.05
CA ARG A 117 16.93 -10.20 3.32
C ARG A 117 16.20 -9.20 4.23
N ASN A 118 15.16 -9.66 4.88
CA ASN A 118 14.45 -8.91 5.92
C ASN A 118 14.95 -9.39 7.30
N LEU A 119 16.05 -8.80 7.76
CA LEU A 119 16.69 -9.16 9.03
C LEU A 119 16.12 -8.33 10.17
N ASP A 120 15.87 -8.98 11.30
CA ASP A 120 15.60 -8.28 12.55
C ASP A 120 16.85 -7.47 12.95
N PRO A 121 16.74 -6.17 13.27
CA PRO A 121 17.88 -5.37 13.69
C PRO A 121 18.46 -5.82 15.04
N GLN A 122 17.68 -6.55 15.82
CA GLN A 122 18.12 -7.13 17.10
C GLN A 122 18.60 -8.56 16.91
N ARG A 123 19.75 -8.88 17.51
CA ARG A 123 20.21 -10.27 17.56
C ARG A 123 19.34 -11.06 18.55
N ASN A 124 19.00 -12.27 18.18
CA ASN A 124 18.40 -13.21 19.10
C ASN A 124 19.36 -13.44 20.29
N PRO A 125 18.93 -13.23 21.54
CA PRO A 125 19.79 -13.32 22.71
C PRO A 125 20.30 -14.76 22.99
N GLU A 126 19.61 -15.78 22.48
CA GLU A 126 20.00 -17.18 22.69
C GLU A 126 20.96 -17.68 21.61
N THR A 127 20.74 -17.30 20.36
CA THR A 127 21.54 -17.79 19.23
C THR A 127 22.62 -16.81 18.79
N TYR A 128 22.57 -15.54 19.22
CA TYR A 128 23.41 -14.44 18.77
C TYR A 128 23.35 -14.15 17.26
N LEU A 129 22.37 -14.69 16.57
CA LEU A 129 22.14 -14.50 15.15
C LEU A 129 21.03 -13.47 14.90
N PHE A 130 21.06 -12.85 13.72
CA PHE A 130 19.94 -12.05 13.25
C PHE A 130 18.87 -12.98 12.70
N GLU A 131 17.66 -12.83 13.22
CA GLU A 131 16.51 -13.55 12.67
C GLU A 131 16.07 -12.95 11.34
N GLU A 132 15.62 -13.79 10.43
CA GLU A 132 15.18 -13.38 9.12
C GLU A 132 13.70 -13.69 8.92
N THR A 133 12.96 -12.68 8.50
CA THR A 133 11.55 -12.83 8.13
C THR A 133 11.45 -12.99 6.61
N LEU A 134 11.13 -14.19 6.16
CA LEU A 134 10.95 -14.48 4.72
C LEU A 134 9.60 -14.01 4.21
N GLY A 135 8.57 -14.09 5.04
CA GLY A 135 7.22 -13.65 4.72
C GLY A 135 6.48 -13.23 5.98
N GLN A 136 5.67 -12.19 5.86
CA GLN A 136 4.84 -11.65 6.94
C GLN A 136 3.46 -11.35 6.41
N ALA A 137 2.44 -11.81 7.12
CA ALA A 137 1.05 -11.51 6.82
C ALA A 137 0.49 -10.54 7.88
N ASP A 138 -0.03 -9.41 7.42
CA ASP A 138 -0.61 -8.38 8.29
C ASP A 138 -2.14 -8.43 8.20
N ASN A 139 -2.76 -9.05 9.21
CA ASN A 139 -4.21 -9.10 9.40
C ASN A 139 -5.03 -9.56 8.17
N GLY A 140 -4.44 -10.36 7.28
CA GLY A 140 -5.09 -10.80 6.04
C GLY A 140 -5.23 -9.71 4.96
N ALA A 141 -4.78 -8.48 5.23
CA ALA A 141 -4.88 -7.38 4.27
C ALA A 141 -3.65 -7.27 3.37
N LYS A 142 -2.46 -7.50 3.95
CA LYS A 142 -1.18 -7.38 3.25
C LYS A 142 -0.29 -8.59 3.53
N ILE A 143 0.47 -8.99 2.52
CA ILE A 143 1.59 -9.93 2.66
C ILE A 143 2.86 -9.26 2.18
N THR A 144 3.90 -9.31 3.00
CA THR A 144 5.25 -8.87 2.63
C THR A 144 6.12 -10.10 2.40
N ILE A 145 6.85 -10.14 1.28
CA ILE A 145 7.70 -11.26 0.90
C ILE A 145 9.10 -10.75 0.62
N ALA A 146 10.09 -11.36 1.28
CA ALA A 146 11.50 -11.02 1.13
C ALA A 146 12.26 -12.02 0.23
N ARG A 147 13.49 -11.67 -0.14
CA ARG A 147 14.40 -12.46 -0.97
C ARG A 147 13.96 -12.69 -2.43
N VAL A 148 13.28 -11.73 -3.02
CA VAL A 148 12.84 -11.84 -4.43
C VAL A 148 14.03 -11.93 -5.40
N ASP A 149 15.20 -11.38 -5.03
CA ASP A 149 16.41 -11.36 -5.87
C ASP A 149 17.29 -12.61 -5.76
N TYR A 150 16.96 -13.56 -4.87
CA TYR A 150 17.77 -14.74 -4.59
C TYR A 150 17.28 -16.02 -5.28
#